data_26c66b30bbe496e4578450367c29b91d
#
_entry.id   26c66b30bbe496e4578450367c29b91d
#
_cell.length_a   1.000
_cell.length_b   1.000
_cell.length_c   1.000
_cell.angle_alpha   90.00
_cell.angle_beta   90.00
_cell.angle_gamma   90.00
#
_symmetry.space_group_name_H-M   'P 1'
#
loop_
_entity.id
_entity.type
_entity.pdbx_description
1 polymer ?
#
loop_
_entity_poly.entity_id
_entity_poly.type
_entity_poly.pdbx_seq_one_letter_code
_entity_poly.pdbx_strand_id
1 'polypeptide(L)'
;GLLVLIDGHPQYMGLMGHPIADAYQSMLAERVEVLRGPASVLYGSNAMGGVINIVTRKQQEEGVKNNMQVGYGSYNTLQTEFSNRVKKGCFSSVVTGSYNRTDGHRPDMEFEQYGGYAKLGYDFSTFWKVWGDINVTHFNASNPGTVQTPLFDNDSRITRGMTSFALENHYEKTSGTLSFFYNWGRHKINDGYKTGEEPQKSHFNSKDRMLGISWYQSATLFTGNRVTTGFDYQHFGGESWNKVLATGERKSGVDKQMDEFAGYIDFRQDI
;
A
#
# COMPACT_ATOMS: atom_id res chain seq x y z
N GLY A 1 -7.25 -5.35 14.20
CA GLY A 1 -6.72 -5.36 12.85
C GLY A 1 -5.21 -5.23 12.82
N LEU A 2 -4.61 -5.65 11.73
CA LEU A 2 -3.21 -5.42 11.41
C LEU A 2 -3.15 -4.24 10.42
N LEU A 3 -2.39 -3.20 10.76
CA LEU A 3 -2.19 -2.05 9.87
C LEU A 3 -0.95 -2.25 9.00
N VAL A 4 -1.10 -2.05 7.70
CA VAL A 4 0.04 -2.01 6.76
C VAL A 4 0.27 -0.57 6.33
N LEU A 5 1.53 -0.16 6.34
CA LEU A 5 1.99 1.15 5.91
C LEU A 5 3.00 1.01 4.76
N ILE A 6 3.07 1.99 3.89
CA ILE A 6 4.19 2.21 2.96
C ILE A 6 4.75 3.60 3.27
N ASP A 7 6.04 3.67 3.65
CA ASP A 7 6.71 4.90 4.12
C ASP A 7 5.87 5.68 5.16
N GLY A 8 5.20 4.96 6.08
CA GLY A 8 4.35 5.53 7.11
C GLY A 8 2.92 5.85 6.69
N HIS A 9 2.54 5.71 5.42
CA HIS A 9 1.19 6.00 4.93
C HIS A 9 0.30 4.75 4.94
N PRO A 10 -0.91 4.80 5.53
CA PRO A 10 -1.82 3.66 5.65
C PRO A 10 -2.21 3.04 4.30
N GLN A 11 -2.22 1.71 4.25
CA GLN A 11 -2.52 0.92 3.07
C GLN A 11 -3.68 -0.04 3.34
N TYR A 12 -4.89 0.48 3.44
CA TYR A 12 -6.09 -0.36 3.55
C TYR A 12 -7.18 0.10 2.59
N MET A 13 -8.13 -0.76 2.35
CA MET A 13 -9.30 -0.47 1.55
C MET A 13 -10.21 0.51 2.30
N GLY A 14 -10.37 1.72 1.79
CA GLY A 14 -11.11 2.80 2.46
C GLY A 14 -12.58 2.47 2.77
N LEU A 15 -13.19 1.54 2.02
CA LEU A 15 -14.57 1.13 2.23
C LEU A 15 -14.73 0.09 3.36
N MET A 16 -13.82 -0.89 3.47
CA MET A 16 -13.93 -2.04 4.36
C MET A 16 -12.83 -2.13 5.44
N GLY A 17 -11.85 -1.24 5.40
CA GLY A 17 -10.84 -1.10 6.46
C GLY A 17 -9.83 -2.25 6.58
N HIS A 18 -9.67 -3.11 5.55
CA HIS A 18 -8.69 -4.19 5.58
C HIS A 18 -7.62 -4.04 4.49
N PRO A 19 -6.39 -4.52 4.73
CA PRO A 19 -5.33 -4.54 3.74
C PRO A 19 -5.62 -5.54 2.61
N ILE A 20 -5.15 -5.24 1.40
CA ILE A 20 -5.21 -6.14 0.24
C ILE A 20 -3.80 -6.69 0.01
N ALA A 21 -3.52 -7.86 0.53
CA ALA A 21 -2.17 -8.43 0.60
C ALA A 21 -1.51 -8.59 -0.78
N ASP A 22 -2.27 -9.03 -1.78
CA ASP A 22 -1.77 -9.26 -3.15
C ASP A 22 -1.43 -7.96 -3.90
N ALA A 23 -1.77 -6.79 -3.34
CA ALA A 23 -1.38 -5.50 -3.89
C ALA A 23 0.02 -5.04 -3.47
N TYR A 24 0.64 -5.69 -2.47
CA TYR A 24 1.97 -5.32 -2.00
C TYR A 24 3.05 -6.00 -2.85
N GLN A 25 4.04 -5.22 -3.24
CA GLN A 25 5.15 -5.68 -4.06
C GLN A 25 6.44 -5.68 -3.24
N SER A 26 7.11 -6.82 -3.15
CA SER A 26 8.38 -6.97 -2.43
C SER A 26 9.50 -6.10 -3.01
N MET A 27 9.43 -5.82 -4.30
CA MET A 27 10.42 -5.01 -5.00
C MET A 27 10.51 -3.55 -4.52
N LEU A 28 9.44 -3.02 -3.90
CA LEU A 28 9.45 -1.68 -3.33
C LEU A 28 10.32 -1.61 -2.08
N ALA A 29 10.38 -2.71 -1.33
CA ALA A 29 10.91 -2.72 0.02
C ALA A 29 12.44 -2.65 0.04
N GLU A 30 12.98 -1.68 0.77
CA GLU A 30 14.34 -1.71 1.28
C GLU A 30 14.39 -2.58 2.54
N ARG A 31 13.40 -2.41 3.41
CA ARG A 31 13.18 -3.21 4.62
C ARG A 31 11.70 -3.21 5.01
N VAL A 32 11.34 -4.17 5.85
CA VAL A 32 10.02 -4.25 6.47
C VAL A 32 10.20 -4.13 7.98
N GLU A 33 9.53 -3.16 8.57
CA GLU A 33 9.50 -2.92 10.01
C GLU A 33 8.22 -3.50 10.58
N VAL A 34 8.32 -4.31 11.63
CA VAL A 34 7.16 -4.95 12.26
C VAL A 34 7.07 -4.54 13.72
N LEU A 35 6.02 -3.81 14.07
CA LEU A 35 5.67 -3.52 15.45
C LEU A 35 4.60 -4.51 15.91
N ARG A 36 4.94 -5.36 16.86
CA ARG A 36 4.05 -6.39 17.42
C ARG A 36 3.26 -5.84 18.61
N GLY A 37 1.99 -6.19 18.67
CA GLY A 37 1.09 -5.78 19.76
C GLY A 37 0.35 -4.46 19.46
N PRO A 38 -0.45 -3.98 20.41
CA PRO A 38 -1.30 -2.82 20.23
C PRO A 38 -0.49 -1.56 19.98
N ALA A 39 -0.68 -0.94 18.84
CA ALA A 39 -0.05 0.32 18.43
C ALA A 39 -1.08 1.42 18.13
N SER A 40 -2.32 1.23 18.55
CA SER A 40 -3.45 2.10 18.26
C SER A 40 -3.30 3.52 18.80
N VAL A 41 -2.52 3.72 19.84
CA VAL A 41 -2.21 5.06 20.38
C VAL A 41 -1.41 5.91 19.39
N LEU A 42 -0.54 5.27 18.59
CA LEU A 42 0.32 5.96 17.62
C LEU A 42 -0.23 5.93 16.19
N TYR A 43 -1.00 4.89 15.84
CA TYR A 43 -1.38 4.59 14.46
C TYR A 43 -2.91 4.42 14.25
N GLY A 44 -3.71 4.71 15.26
CA GLY A 44 -5.17 4.63 15.20
C GLY A 44 -5.73 3.21 15.37
N SER A 45 -7.06 3.09 15.29
CA SER A 45 -7.83 1.88 15.62
C SER A 45 -7.48 0.65 14.77
N ASN A 46 -7.00 0.84 13.54
CA ASN A 46 -6.60 -0.26 12.67
C ASN A 46 -5.32 -0.98 13.10
N ALA A 47 -4.54 -0.40 14.03
CA ALA A 47 -3.26 -0.93 14.53
C ALA A 47 -3.37 -1.73 15.83
N MET A 48 -4.54 -2.26 16.19
CA MET A 48 -4.74 -3.03 17.44
C MET A 48 -3.94 -4.33 17.49
N GLY A 49 -3.70 -4.98 16.35
CA GLY A 49 -2.92 -6.22 16.25
C GLY A 49 -1.44 -6.01 15.96
N GLY A 50 -1.07 -4.79 15.61
CA GLY A 50 0.29 -4.41 15.23
C GLY A 50 0.35 -3.61 13.94
N VAL A 51 1.58 -3.26 13.55
CA VAL A 51 1.87 -2.47 12.34
C VAL A 51 2.98 -3.16 11.54
N ILE A 52 2.79 -3.22 10.23
CA ILE A 52 3.83 -3.56 9.26
C ILE A 52 4.11 -2.32 8.44
N ASN A 53 5.32 -1.78 8.50
CA ASN A 53 5.73 -0.65 7.67
C ASN A 53 6.72 -1.11 6.61
N ILE A 54 6.35 -0.97 5.34
CA ILE A 54 7.18 -1.23 4.18
C ILE A 54 7.93 0.07 3.88
N VAL A 55 9.23 0.10 4.19
CA VAL A 55 10.08 1.24 3.87
C VAL A 55 10.61 1.08 2.46
N THR A 56 10.33 2.04 1.59
CA THR A 56 10.71 1.97 0.18
C THR A 56 12.19 2.23 -0.04
N ARG A 57 12.72 1.62 -1.11
CA ARG A 57 14.12 1.79 -1.52
C ARG A 57 14.44 3.25 -1.82
N LYS A 58 15.63 3.68 -1.41
CA LYS A 58 16.20 5.00 -1.69
C LYS A 58 17.56 4.85 -2.36
N GLN A 59 17.95 5.78 -3.22
CA GLN A 59 19.31 5.89 -3.73
C GLN A 59 19.99 7.04 -2.98
N GLN A 60 20.95 6.72 -2.12
CA GLN A 60 21.69 7.69 -1.32
C GLN A 60 23.08 7.99 -1.88
N GLU A 61 23.70 6.99 -2.51
CA GLU A 61 25.04 7.11 -3.12
C GLU A 61 24.94 7.64 -4.55
N GLU A 62 25.88 8.51 -4.91
CA GLU A 62 26.02 9.01 -6.29
C GLU A 62 26.16 7.87 -7.29
N GLY A 63 25.48 8.02 -8.43
CA GLY A 63 25.55 7.08 -9.53
C GLY A 63 24.23 6.49 -9.95
N VAL A 64 24.30 5.47 -10.80
CA VAL A 64 23.16 4.73 -11.36
C VAL A 64 23.31 3.27 -11.00
N LYS A 65 22.27 2.68 -10.44
CA LYS A 65 22.18 1.24 -10.15
C LYS A 65 20.99 0.65 -10.89
N ASN A 66 21.23 -0.36 -11.70
CA ASN A 66 20.20 -1.14 -12.35
C ASN A 66 20.20 -2.56 -11.79
N ASN A 67 19.00 -3.11 -11.60
CA ASN A 67 18.81 -4.50 -11.24
C ASN A 67 17.71 -5.08 -12.12
N MET A 68 17.94 -6.29 -12.63
CA MET A 68 16.94 -7.06 -13.38
C MET A 68 16.98 -8.49 -12.85
N GLN A 69 15.82 -9.01 -12.53
CA GLN A 69 15.65 -10.39 -12.08
C GLN A 69 14.59 -11.05 -12.94
N VAL A 70 14.88 -12.28 -13.40
CA VAL A 70 13.93 -13.14 -14.11
C VAL A 70 14.01 -14.51 -13.48
N GLY A 71 12.87 -15.04 -13.07
CA GLY A 71 12.72 -16.39 -12.53
C GLY A 71 11.64 -17.15 -13.31
N TYR A 72 11.91 -18.42 -13.61
CA TYR A 72 10.93 -19.31 -14.21
C TYR A 72 10.88 -20.63 -13.44
N GLY A 73 9.69 -21.16 -13.19
CA GLY A 73 9.49 -22.34 -12.36
C GLY A 73 8.30 -23.19 -12.79
N SER A 74 7.97 -24.19 -11.96
CA SER A 74 6.84 -25.08 -12.15
C SER A 74 5.54 -24.33 -12.35
N TYR A 75 4.56 -24.96 -13.01
CA TYR A 75 3.23 -24.39 -13.27
C TYR A 75 3.28 -23.09 -14.08
N ASN A 76 4.22 -23.01 -15.05
CA ASN A 76 4.41 -21.81 -15.88
C ASN A 76 4.64 -20.52 -15.06
N THR A 77 5.22 -20.67 -13.86
CA THR A 77 5.49 -19.54 -12.99
C THR A 77 6.61 -18.69 -13.58
N LEU A 78 6.31 -17.43 -13.87
CA LEU A 78 7.27 -16.43 -14.33
C LEU A 78 7.26 -15.27 -13.34
N GLN A 79 8.44 -14.88 -12.91
CA GLN A 79 8.66 -13.69 -12.06
C GLN A 79 9.68 -12.79 -12.74
N THR A 80 9.31 -11.55 -12.95
CA THR A 80 10.21 -10.55 -13.52
C THR A 80 10.19 -9.27 -12.69
N GLU A 81 11.35 -8.73 -12.45
CA GLU A 81 11.54 -7.48 -11.76
C GLU A 81 12.63 -6.66 -12.44
N PHE A 82 12.38 -5.38 -12.62
CA PHE A 82 13.36 -4.39 -13.05
C PHE A 82 13.38 -3.22 -12.09
N SER A 83 14.56 -2.72 -11.74
CA SER A 83 14.71 -1.47 -11.00
C SER A 83 15.85 -0.64 -11.53
N ASN A 84 15.61 0.66 -11.64
CA ASN A 84 16.61 1.69 -11.92
C ASN A 84 16.64 2.67 -10.75
N ARG A 85 17.82 2.97 -10.23
CA ARG A 85 18.03 3.92 -9.14
C ARG A 85 19.12 4.89 -9.53
N VAL A 86 18.86 6.17 -9.38
CA VAL A 86 19.75 7.26 -9.75
C VAL A 86 19.90 8.23 -8.58
N LYS A 87 21.13 8.65 -8.30
CA LYS A 87 21.45 9.83 -7.49
C LYS A 87 22.46 10.66 -8.26
N LYS A 88 22.14 11.94 -8.47
CA LYS A 88 23.01 12.90 -9.12
C LYS A 88 22.86 14.27 -8.46
N GLY A 89 23.86 14.64 -7.66
CA GLY A 89 23.81 15.87 -6.87
C GLY A 89 22.56 15.92 -5.96
N CYS A 90 21.75 16.94 -6.10
CA CYS A 90 20.51 17.11 -5.32
C CYS A 90 19.36 16.20 -5.78
N PHE A 91 19.43 15.59 -6.96
CA PHE A 91 18.35 14.78 -7.53
C PHE A 91 18.52 13.29 -7.21
N SER A 92 17.41 12.63 -6.88
CA SER A 92 17.35 11.17 -6.74
C SER A 92 16.09 10.60 -7.40
N SER A 93 16.19 9.42 -7.97
CA SER A 93 15.04 8.68 -8.50
C SER A 93 15.15 7.18 -8.26
N VAL A 94 14.01 6.54 -8.10
CA VAL A 94 13.85 5.08 -8.10
C VAL A 94 12.68 4.78 -9.01
N VAL A 95 12.88 3.89 -9.99
CA VAL A 95 11.82 3.40 -10.86
C VAL A 95 11.89 1.89 -10.87
N THR A 96 10.78 1.23 -10.61
CA THR A 96 10.69 -0.24 -10.63
C THR A 96 9.46 -0.70 -11.40
N GLY A 97 9.56 -1.88 -12.01
CA GLY A 97 8.46 -2.56 -12.67
C GLY A 97 8.53 -4.05 -12.42
N SER A 98 7.39 -4.72 -12.30
CA SER A 98 7.31 -6.16 -12.11
C SER A 98 6.17 -6.76 -12.91
N TYR A 99 6.37 -8.02 -13.29
CA TYR A 99 5.35 -8.89 -13.82
C TYR A 99 5.54 -10.29 -13.25
N ASN A 100 4.47 -10.84 -12.67
CA ASN A 100 4.45 -12.15 -12.05
C ASN A 100 3.23 -12.90 -12.55
N ARG A 101 3.40 -14.20 -12.90
CA ARG A 101 2.28 -15.07 -13.23
C ARG A 101 2.55 -16.50 -12.78
N THR A 102 1.49 -17.26 -12.60
CA THR A 102 1.53 -18.72 -12.44
C THR A 102 0.19 -19.33 -12.86
N ASP A 103 0.21 -20.52 -13.43
CA ASP A 103 -1.02 -21.28 -13.73
C ASP A 103 -1.54 -22.02 -12.47
N GLY A 104 -0.73 -22.03 -11.36
CA GLY A 104 -1.06 -22.74 -10.13
C GLY A 104 -0.89 -24.26 -10.23
N HIS A 105 -0.89 -24.93 -9.09
CA HIS A 105 -0.72 -26.39 -9.01
C HIS A 105 -2.03 -27.19 -9.14
N ARG A 106 -3.17 -26.47 -9.29
CA ARG A 106 -4.51 -27.02 -9.51
C ARG A 106 -5.24 -26.15 -10.54
N PRO A 107 -6.26 -26.72 -11.25
CA PRO A 107 -7.17 -25.91 -12.07
C PRO A 107 -7.79 -24.76 -11.27
N ASP A 108 -8.09 -23.65 -11.95
CA ASP A 108 -8.70 -22.44 -11.39
C ASP A 108 -7.87 -21.80 -10.25
N MET A 109 -6.52 -21.87 -10.35
CA MET A 109 -5.59 -21.31 -9.37
C MET A 109 -4.59 -20.34 -10.03
N GLU A 110 -4.98 -19.75 -11.13
CA GLU A 110 -4.15 -18.84 -11.88
C GLU A 110 -3.98 -17.51 -11.10
N PHE A 111 -2.77 -16.98 -11.18
CA PHE A 111 -2.45 -15.67 -10.65
C PHE A 111 -1.63 -14.89 -11.67
N GLU A 112 -1.97 -13.65 -11.87
CA GLU A 112 -1.22 -12.71 -12.69
C GLU A 112 -1.17 -11.34 -11.98
N GLN A 113 0.02 -10.76 -11.89
CA GLN A 113 0.22 -9.45 -11.26
C GLN A 113 1.23 -8.65 -12.05
N TYR A 114 0.95 -7.39 -12.25
CA TYR A 114 1.90 -6.41 -12.75
C TYR A 114 1.76 -5.08 -12.03
N GLY A 115 2.87 -4.39 -11.93
CA GLY A 115 2.89 -3.12 -11.26
C GLY A 115 4.13 -2.30 -11.53
N GLY A 116 4.03 -1.06 -11.13
CA GLY A 116 5.09 -0.10 -11.27
C GLY A 116 5.16 0.84 -10.08
N TYR A 117 6.36 1.28 -9.78
CA TYR A 117 6.65 2.27 -8.76
C TYR A 117 7.64 3.29 -9.29
N ALA A 118 7.42 4.55 -8.98
CA ALA A 118 8.37 5.61 -9.22
C ALA A 118 8.43 6.54 -8.01
N LYS A 119 9.65 6.91 -7.59
CA LYS A 119 9.91 7.90 -6.54
C LYS A 119 10.95 8.89 -7.04
N LEU A 120 10.66 10.17 -6.87
CA LEU A 120 11.57 11.26 -7.19
C LEU A 120 11.86 12.04 -5.92
N GLY A 121 13.11 12.43 -5.72
CA GLY A 121 13.54 13.24 -4.59
C GLY A 121 14.46 14.36 -5.02
N TYR A 122 14.37 15.48 -4.30
CA TYR A 122 15.24 16.64 -4.52
C TYR A 122 15.64 17.25 -3.18
N ASP A 123 16.94 17.39 -2.98
CA ASP A 123 17.55 18.01 -1.79
C ASP A 123 17.74 19.50 -2.10
N PHE A 124 16.86 20.38 -1.60
CA PHE A 124 16.98 21.85 -1.77
C PHE A 124 18.19 22.43 -1.07
N SER A 125 18.55 21.81 0.07
CA SER A 125 19.70 22.17 0.87
C SER A 125 20.10 20.98 1.73
N THR A 126 21.11 21.13 2.57
CA THR A 126 21.49 20.14 3.59
C THR A 126 20.39 19.92 4.66
N PHE A 127 19.43 20.81 4.75
CA PHE A 127 18.37 20.78 5.76
C PHE A 127 16.99 20.43 5.22
N TRP A 128 16.75 20.61 3.93
CA TRP A 128 15.42 20.44 3.33
C TRP A 128 15.44 19.53 2.14
N LYS A 129 14.50 18.60 2.14
CA LYS A 129 14.27 17.63 1.08
C LYS A 129 12.79 17.56 0.73
N VAL A 130 12.49 17.41 -0.55
CA VAL A 130 11.18 17.04 -1.05
C VAL A 130 11.26 15.71 -1.79
N TRP A 131 10.22 14.92 -1.69
CA TRP A 131 10.07 13.75 -2.54
C TRP A 131 8.59 13.48 -2.83
N GLY A 132 8.35 12.79 -3.93
CA GLY A 132 7.03 12.29 -4.28
C GLY A 132 7.15 10.93 -4.92
N ASP A 133 6.12 10.11 -4.78
CA ASP A 133 6.06 8.79 -5.37
C ASP A 133 4.68 8.42 -5.91
N ILE A 134 4.67 7.41 -6.74
CA ILE A 134 3.48 6.73 -7.24
C ILE A 134 3.73 5.23 -7.30
N ASN A 135 2.78 4.46 -6.82
CA ASN A 135 2.72 3.00 -6.93
C ASN A 135 1.39 2.59 -7.54
N VAL A 136 1.41 1.69 -8.52
CA VAL A 136 0.21 1.08 -9.08
C VAL A 136 0.44 -0.41 -9.23
N THR A 137 -0.51 -1.20 -8.74
CA THR A 137 -0.53 -2.67 -8.87
C THR A 137 -1.87 -3.10 -9.43
N HIS A 138 -1.84 -3.98 -10.41
CA HIS A 138 -3.02 -4.71 -10.89
C HIS A 138 -2.77 -6.20 -10.79
N PHE A 139 -3.76 -6.94 -10.33
CA PHE A 139 -3.70 -8.39 -10.33
C PHE A 139 -5.04 -9.05 -10.65
N ASN A 140 -4.94 -10.22 -11.24
CA ASN A 140 -6.01 -11.19 -11.43
C ASN A 140 -5.65 -12.43 -10.63
N ALA A 141 -6.58 -12.93 -9.82
CA ALA A 141 -6.37 -14.11 -8.98
C ALA A 141 -7.60 -14.98 -9.01
N SER A 142 -7.41 -16.26 -9.29
CA SER A 142 -8.43 -17.30 -9.17
C SER A 142 -8.23 -18.09 -7.89
N ASN A 143 -9.31 -18.53 -7.26
CA ASN A 143 -9.27 -19.29 -6.02
C ASN A 143 -10.19 -20.51 -6.10
N PRO A 144 -9.64 -21.71 -6.30
CA PRO A 144 -10.43 -22.93 -6.43
C PRO A 144 -10.99 -23.46 -5.10
N GLY A 145 -10.88 -22.73 -4.01
CA GLY A 145 -11.25 -23.20 -2.70
C GLY A 145 -10.38 -24.35 -2.19
N THR A 146 -10.89 -25.12 -1.23
CA THR A 146 -10.21 -26.33 -0.76
C THR A 146 -10.53 -27.55 -1.63
N VAL A 147 -9.74 -28.63 -1.51
CA VAL A 147 -10.03 -29.90 -2.20
C VAL A 147 -11.38 -30.49 -1.77
N GLN A 148 -11.74 -30.32 -0.50
CA GLN A 148 -13.00 -30.80 0.08
C GLN A 148 -14.21 -29.92 -0.28
N THR A 149 -13.98 -28.65 -0.49
CA THR A 149 -15.00 -27.65 -0.83
C THR A 149 -14.52 -26.79 -2.00
N PRO A 150 -14.51 -27.35 -3.23
CA PRO A 150 -14.05 -26.62 -4.40
C PRO A 150 -15.00 -25.46 -4.71
N LEU A 151 -14.41 -24.36 -5.18
CA LEU A 151 -15.11 -23.20 -5.70
C LEU A 151 -14.87 -23.13 -7.22
N PHE A 152 -15.93 -22.87 -7.96
CA PHE A 152 -15.92 -22.67 -9.41
C PHE A 152 -16.13 -21.18 -9.71
N ASP A 153 -15.47 -20.69 -10.76
CA ASP A 153 -15.55 -19.28 -11.21
C ASP A 153 -15.28 -18.25 -10.09
N ASN A 154 -14.47 -18.59 -9.08
CA ASN A 154 -14.06 -17.66 -8.06
C ASN A 154 -12.83 -16.88 -8.53
N ASP A 155 -13.04 -15.64 -8.91
CA ASP A 155 -11.97 -14.78 -9.44
C ASP A 155 -12.07 -13.35 -8.92
N SER A 156 -10.91 -12.71 -8.79
CA SER A 156 -10.75 -11.34 -8.37
C SER A 156 -9.87 -10.58 -9.35
N ARG A 157 -10.33 -9.38 -9.76
CA ARG A 157 -9.55 -8.42 -10.54
C ARG A 157 -9.48 -7.13 -9.77
N ILE A 158 -8.28 -6.82 -9.30
CA ILE A 158 -8.07 -5.70 -8.40
C ILE A 158 -6.96 -4.79 -8.94
N THR A 159 -7.23 -3.49 -8.91
CA THR A 159 -6.23 -2.45 -9.15
C THR A 159 -6.15 -1.58 -7.92
N ARG A 160 -4.95 -1.41 -7.40
CA ARG A 160 -4.66 -0.49 -6.31
C ARG A 160 -3.59 0.50 -6.73
N GLY A 161 -3.74 1.74 -6.29
CA GLY A 161 -2.72 2.76 -6.50
C GLY A 161 -2.55 3.62 -5.27
N MET A 162 -1.36 4.19 -5.15
CA MET A 162 -0.99 5.17 -4.14
C MET A 162 -0.11 6.24 -4.78
N THR A 163 -0.28 7.46 -4.36
CA THR A 163 0.71 8.53 -4.57
C THR A 163 0.93 9.24 -3.26
N SER A 164 2.16 9.65 -3.01
CA SER A 164 2.51 10.48 -1.85
C SER A 164 3.50 11.57 -2.20
N PHE A 165 3.51 12.59 -1.36
CA PHE A 165 4.39 13.74 -1.45
C PHE A 165 4.80 14.13 -0.03
N ALA A 166 6.08 14.41 0.18
CA ALA A 166 6.56 14.85 1.48
C ALA A 166 7.62 15.95 1.36
N LEU A 167 7.55 16.87 2.30
CA LEU A 167 8.56 17.89 2.57
C LEU A 167 9.16 17.59 3.94
N GLU A 168 10.45 17.29 3.95
CA GLU A 168 11.20 16.92 5.14
C GLU A 168 12.17 18.05 5.53
N ASN A 169 12.30 18.31 6.83
CA ASN A 169 13.36 19.14 7.35
C ASN A 169 14.21 18.37 8.36
N HIS A 170 15.50 18.65 8.38
CA HIS A 170 16.45 18.02 9.30
C HIS A 170 17.55 19.03 9.69
N TYR A 171 17.41 19.59 10.88
CA TYR A 171 18.41 20.46 11.50
C TYR A 171 19.05 19.74 12.68
N GLU A 172 20.09 20.31 13.26
CA GLU A 172 20.83 19.71 14.39
C GLU A 172 19.92 19.33 15.57
N LYS A 173 18.99 20.21 15.93
CA LYS A 173 18.10 20.04 17.10
C LYS A 173 16.64 19.82 16.77
N THR A 174 16.26 19.90 15.51
CA THR A 174 14.85 19.75 15.12
C THR A 174 14.73 19.07 13.76
N SER A 175 13.74 18.19 13.63
CA SER A 175 13.43 17.50 12.38
C SER A 175 11.92 17.27 12.28
N GLY A 176 11.40 17.29 11.06
CA GLY A 176 9.99 17.05 10.85
C GLY A 176 9.64 16.77 9.42
N THR A 177 8.38 16.41 9.20
CA THR A 177 7.84 16.07 7.89
C THR A 177 6.42 16.62 7.78
N LEU A 178 6.12 17.22 6.65
CA LEU A 178 4.77 17.44 6.16
C LEU A 178 4.55 16.51 4.97
N SER A 179 3.56 15.65 5.03
CA SER A 179 3.26 14.70 3.97
C SER A 179 1.79 14.73 3.58
N PHE A 180 1.56 14.40 2.32
CA PHE A 180 0.26 14.16 1.73
C PHE A 180 0.28 12.80 1.06
N PHE A 181 -0.81 12.03 1.13
CA PHE A 181 -0.98 10.80 0.38
C PHE A 181 -2.40 10.65 -0.17
N TYR A 182 -2.50 9.92 -1.27
CA TYR A 182 -3.76 9.54 -1.88
C TYR A 182 -3.70 8.09 -2.35
N ASN A 183 -4.57 7.24 -1.79
CA ASN A 183 -4.74 5.84 -2.18
C ASN A 183 -6.08 5.67 -2.88
N TRP A 184 -6.11 4.78 -3.87
CA TRP A 184 -7.35 4.38 -4.54
C TRP A 184 -7.36 2.89 -4.85
N GLY A 185 -8.57 2.33 -4.96
CA GLY A 185 -8.78 0.95 -5.34
C GLY A 185 -9.98 0.77 -6.25
N ARG A 186 -9.91 -0.25 -7.11
CA ARG A 186 -11.02 -0.77 -7.89
C ARG A 186 -10.99 -2.28 -7.80
N HIS A 187 -12.11 -2.85 -7.39
CA HIS A 187 -12.25 -4.29 -7.21
C HIS A 187 -13.42 -4.79 -8.06
N LYS A 188 -13.22 -5.91 -8.69
CA LYS A 188 -14.25 -6.71 -9.35
C LYS A 188 -14.05 -8.14 -8.88
N ILE A 189 -15.04 -8.69 -8.21
CA ILE A 189 -14.97 -9.99 -7.56
C ILE A 189 -16.15 -10.84 -8.01
N ASN A 190 -15.85 -12.06 -8.45
CA ASN A 190 -16.79 -13.14 -8.56
C ASN A 190 -16.54 -14.08 -7.38
N ASP A 191 -17.50 -14.20 -6.46
CA ASP A 191 -17.36 -15.07 -5.28
C ASP A 191 -17.43 -16.57 -5.61
N GLY A 192 -17.73 -16.88 -6.88
CA GLY A 192 -17.84 -18.25 -7.34
C GLY A 192 -19.06 -18.98 -6.78
N TYR A 193 -19.08 -20.30 -6.97
CA TYR A 193 -20.13 -21.20 -6.48
C TYR A 193 -19.55 -22.56 -6.13
N LYS A 194 -20.24 -23.31 -5.27
CA LYS A 194 -19.85 -24.67 -4.87
C LYS A 194 -20.53 -25.74 -5.72
N THR A 195 -20.07 -26.97 -5.62
CA THR A 195 -20.73 -28.13 -6.24
C THR A 195 -22.20 -28.20 -5.82
N GLY A 196 -23.11 -28.22 -6.78
CA GLY A 196 -24.55 -28.27 -6.56
C GLY A 196 -25.23 -26.91 -6.37
N GLU A 197 -24.48 -25.83 -6.39
CA GLU A 197 -25.01 -24.47 -6.39
C GLU A 197 -25.08 -23.92 -7.83
N GLU A 198 -25.93 -22.91 -8.06
CA GLU A 198 -26.02 -22.18 -9.32
C GLU A 198 -24.88 -21.15 -9.43
N PRO A 199 -24.36 -20.89 -10.64
CA PRO A 199 -23.42 -19.81 -10.88
C PRO A 199 -23.94 -18.45 -10.41
N GLN A 200 -23.03 -17.57 -9.99
CA GLN A 200 -23.38 -16.21 -9.55
C GLN A 200 -24.06 -15.42 -10.66
N LYS A 201 -25.20 -14.80 -10.35
CA LYS A 201 -25.98 -13.98 -11.29
C LYS A 201 -25.50 -12.53 -11.34
N SER A 202 -24.59 -12.14 -10.44
CA SER A 202 -24.00 -10.82 -10.38
C SER A 202 -22.58 -10.88 -9.83
N HIS A 203 -21.73 -9.93 -10.24
CA HIS A 203 -20.41 -9.75 -9.69
C HIS A 203 -20.36 -8.55 -8.74
N PHE A 204 -19.69 -8.70 -7.63
CA PHE A 204 -19.37 -7.60 -6.71
C PHE A 204 -18.35 -6.65 -7.35
N ASN A 205 -18.60 -5.36 -7.22
CA ASN A 205 -17.68 -4.31 -7.64
C ASN A 205 -17.55 -3.27 -6.52
N SER A 206 -16.40 -2.69 -6.38
CA SER A 206 -16.20 -1.55 -5.49
C SER A 206 -15.13 -0.59 -6.00
N LYS A 207 -15.24 0.64 -5.53
CA LYS A 207 -14.21 1.68 -5.63
C LYS A 207 -14.03 2.28 -4.25
N ASP A 208 -12.79 2.44 -3.87
CA ASP A 208 -12.44 3.10 -2.62
C ASP A 208 -11.35 4.14 -2.84
N ARG A 209 -11.28 5.09 -1.93
CA ARG A 209 -10.25 6.11 -1.88
C ARG A 209 -9.93 6.45 -0.45
N MET A 210 -8.70 6.91 -0.24
CA MET A 210 -8.24 7.50 1.01
C MET A 210 -7.26 8.60 0.66
N LEU A 211 -7.43 9.76 1.24
CA LEU A 211 -6.45 10.84 1.21
C LEU A 211 -6.09 11.21 2.66
N GLY A 212 -4.88 11.67 2.86
CA GLY A 212 -4.45 12.14 4.16
C GLY A 212 -3.36 13.19 4.08
N ILE A 213 -3.31 13.96 5.14
CA ILE A 213 -2.25 14.94 5.42
C ILE A 213 -1.71 14.60 6.80
N SER A 214 -0.39 14.47 6.92
CA SER A 214 0.30 14.24 8.18
C SER A 214 1.41 15.26 8.35
N TRP A 215 1.49 15.83 9.53
CA TRP A 215 2.58 16.71 9.91
C TRP A 215 3.11 16.34 11.27
N TYR A 216 4.41 16.27 11.40
CA TYR A 216 5.05 16.21 12.71
C TYR A 216 6.32 17.06 12.75
N GLN A 217 6.66 17.52 13.94
CA GLN A 217 7.91 18.20 14.25
C GLN A 217 8.47 17.67 15.57
N SER A 218 9.72 17.24 15.55
CA SER A 218 10.49 16.83 16.72
C SER A 218 11.52 17.90 17.04
N ALA A 219 11.75 18.17 18.32
CA ALA A 219 12.80 19.09 18.77
C ALA A 219 13.50 18.55 20.03
N THR A 220 14.82 18.78 20.12
CA THR A 220 15.61 18.61 21.33
C THR A 220 15.72 19.96 22.01
N LEU A 221 15.00 20.16 23.13
CA LEU A 221 14.96 21.41 23.87
C LEU A 221 16.15 21.56 24.83
N PHE A 222 16.60 20.43 25.41
CA PHE A 222 17.76 20.32 26.29
C PHE A 222 18.35 18.92 26.20
N THR A 223 19.53 18.69 26.79
CA THR A 223 20.28 17.42 26.69
C THR A 223 19.44 16.23 27.16
N GLY A 224 19.43 15.15 26.36
CA GLY A 224 18.66 13.93 26.61
C GLY A 224 17.17 14.03 26.41
N ASN A 225 16.66 15.21 26.01
CA ASN A 225 15.23 15.43 25.78
C ASN A 225 14.86 15.34 24.29
N ARG A 226 13.69 14.82 24.01
CA ARG A 226 13.04 14.89 22.69
C ARG A 226 11.54 15.11 22.85
N VAL A 227 11.03 16.16 22.26
CA VAL A 227 9.60 16.46 22.15
C VAL A 227 9.18 16.32 20.71
N THR A 228 8.13 15.56 20.44
CA THR A 228 7.51 15.45 19.12
C THR A 228 6.05 15.84 19.21
N THR A 229 5.61 16.75 18.36
CA THR A 229 4.19 17.08 18.17
C THR A 229 3.78 16.76 16.74
N GLY A 230 2.55 16.34 16.56
CA GLY A 230 2.03 16.03 15.23
C GLY A 230 0.52 16.15 15.14
N PHE A 231 0.09 16.19 13.88
CA PHE A 231 -1.31 16.26 13.49
C PHE A 231 -1.51 15.40 12.24
N ASP A 232 -2.59 14.62 12.24
CA ASP A 232 -3.01 13.78 11.12
C ASP A 232 -4.47 14.07 10.77
N TYR A 233 -4.74 14.15 9.47
CA TYR A 233 -6.07 14.16 8.91
C TYR A 233 -6.18 13.09 7.85
N GLN A 234 -7.27 12.33 7.86
CA GLN A 234 -7.60 11.35 6.83
C GLN A 234 -9.05 11.47 6.42
N HIS A 235 -9.30 11.39 5.12
CA HIS A 235 -10.62 11.23 4.54
C HIS A 235 -10.64 9.94 3.74
N PHE A 236 -11.51 9.01 4.07
CA PHE A 236 -11.59 7.73 3.40
C PHE A 236 -13.01 7.23 3.24
N GLY A 237 -13.20 6.38 2.27
CA GLY A 237 -14.49 5.78 1.98
C GLY A 237 -14.53 5.11 0.62
N GLY A 238 -15.74 4.81 0.15
CA GLY A 238 -15.96 4.20 -1.14
C GLY A 238 -17.38 3.77 -1.36
N GLU A 239 -17.60 3.24 -2.53
CA GLU A 239 -18.88 2.70 -2.96
C GLU A 239 -18.75 1.23 -3.41
N SER A 240 -19.78 0.44 -3.21
CA SER A 240 -19.89 -0.90 -3.77
C SER A 240 -21.20 -1.09 -4.52
N TRP A 241 -21.22 -2.03 -5.44
CA TRP A 241 -22.41 -2.42 -6.18
C TRP A 241 -22.29 -3.83 -6.74
N ASN A 242 -23.42 -4.46 -6.97
CA ASN A 242 -23.49 -5.69 -7.73
C ASN A 242 -23.88 -5.40 -9.20
N LYS A 243 -23.09 -5.88 -10.14
CA LYS A 243 -23.41 -5.82 -11.56
C LYS A 243 -24.11 -7.10 -11.99
N VAL A 244 -25.38 -7.02 -12.34
CA VAL A 244 -26.18 -8.15 -12.83
C VAL A 244 -25.65 -8.59 -14.19
N LEU A 245 -25.33 -9.87 -14.36
CA LEU A 245 -24.68 -10.37 -15.57
C LEU A 245 -25.60 -10.37 -16.79
N ALA A 246 -26.88 -10.72 -16.61
CA ALA A 246 -27.84 -10.82 -17.70
C ALA A 246 -28.23 -9.44 -18.29
N THR A 247 -28.32 -8.41 -17.48
CA THR A 247 -28.83 -7.09 -17.89
C THR A 247 -27.77 -6.01 -17.91
N GLY A 248 -26.62 -6.23 -17.24
CA GLY A 248 -25.61 -5.20 -16.98
C GLY A 248 -26.05 -4.14 -15.93
N GLU A 249 -27.21 -4.31 -15.32
CA GLU A 249 -27.76 -3.40 -14.32
C GLU A 249 -26.83 -3.30 -13.11
N ARG A 250 -26.66 -2.08 -12.59
CA ARG A 250 -25.92 -1.80 -11.38
C ARG A 250 -26.87 -1.68 -10.21
N LYS A 251 -26.82 -2.64 -9.28
CA LYS A 251 -27.53 -2.58 -8.00
C LYS A 251 -26.61 -2.00 -6.94
N SER A 252 -26.92 -0.81 -6.44
CA SER A 252 -26.13 -0.13 -5.42
C SER A 252 -26.05 -0.94 -4.13
N GLY A 253 -24.86 -0.99 -3.54
CA GLY A 253 -24.57 -1.58 -2.24
C GLY A 253 -24.25 -0.48 -1.21
N VAL A 254 -23.09 -0.56 -0.59
CA VAL A 254 -22.62 0.40 0.42
C VAL A 254 -22.04 1.63 -0.26
N ASP A 255 -22.34 2.81 0.28
CA ASP A 255 -21.65 4.08 0.00
C ASP A 255 -21.38 4.74 1.36
N LYS A 256 -20.10 4.89 1.71
CA LYS A 256 -19.68 5.45 3.01
C LYS A 256 -18.42 6.29 2.84
N GLN A 257 -18.38 7.37 3.63
CA GLN A 257 -17.22 8.24 3.76
C GLN A 257 -17.03 8.59 5.23
N MET A 258 -15.79 8.81 5.64
CA MET A 258 -15.42 9.14 7.02
C MET A 258 -14.22 10.07 7.04
N ASP A 259 -14.22 10.97 8.00
CA ASP A 259 -13.11 11.85 8.33
C ASP A 259 -12.53 11.45 9.68
N GLU A 260 -11.21 11.40 9.77
CA GLU A 260 -10.46 11.21 11.02
C GLU A 260 -9.49 12.35 11.24
N PHE A 261 -9.42 12.82 12.48
CA PHE A 261 -8.47 13.83 12.94
C PHE A 261 -7.73 13.29 14.17
N ALA A 262 -6.43 13.44 14.20
CA ALA A 262 -5.62 13.08 15.34
C ALA A 262 -4.58 14.16 15.61
N GLY A 263 -4.31 14.43 16.88
CA GLY A 263 -3.21 15.27 17.33
C GLY A 263 -2.49 14.59 18.48
N TYR A 264 -1.18 14.71 18.55
CA TYR A 264 -0.38 14.09 19.60
C TYR A 264 0.83 14.92 19.99
N ILE A 265 1.27 14.68 21.23
CA ILE A 265 2.54 15.17 21.79
C ILE A 265 3.22 13.98 22.45
N ASP A 266 4.46 13.68 22.06
CA ASP A 266 5.33 12.68 22.67
C ASP A 266 6.50 13.39 23.34
N PHE A 267 6.75 13.06 24.61
CA PHE A 267 7.87 13.59 25.39
C PHE A 267 8.75 12.44 25.85
N ARG A 268 10.02 12.48 25.49
CA ARG A 268 11.02 11.51 25.95
C ARG A 268 12.15 12.23 26.66
N GLN A 269 12.64 11.62 27.74
CA GLN A 269 13.79 12.06 28.51
C GLN A 269 14.67 10.87 28.85
N ASP A 270 15.90 10.89 28.37
CA ASP A 270 16.95 9.94 28.82
C ASP A 270 17.47 10.46 30.17
N ILE A 271 17.56 9.58 31.17
CA ILE A 271 17.96 9.83 32.54
C ILE A 271 19.35 9.28 32.77
#